data_3ee5c2f4c67e7171e1beba7134494841
#
_entry.id   3ee5c2f4c67e7171e1beba7134494841
#
_cell.length_a   1.000
_cell.length_b   1.000
_cell.length_c   1.000
_cell.angle_alpha   90.00
_cell.angle_beta   90.00
_cell.angle_gamma   90.00
#
_symmetry.space_group_name_H-M   'P 1'
#
loop_
_entity.id
_entity.type
_entity.pdbx_description
1 polymer ?
#
loop_
_entity_poly.entity_id
_entity_poly.type
_entity_poly.pdbx_seq_one_letter_code
_entity_poly.pdbx_strand_id
1 'polypeptide(L)'
;MAGKKRRRMSLGSMAMLLLTALVVLGCVGFLSMIAGDELYARTGEFLRMLAQEGLFDAPAPVQSPTPAAEEPIVWIEDTLPPTAQPTATPVPMPTTMTIAAAGTIYAPKTVRESAQSGAHYDFAPVFEGLGDTLSGADLAIATLETTTAGQDKGFGNYNTAPEILDALRGCGVDLLALATERVLDKGYEGLELTARSLTARGLAYAGVNADGEGGGATMMRIGGIQVAVLAYTYGLSDEGSSKTGGDKRAAVALMDTQRMISDIRQARADGANVVIVLPHWGTKNITDTPVNVKRLAVQLAEAGADVILGTHPNVPQGVERLTVTRADGLTHETVVCYSLGSLLTDSRTAENTAGMVAHVSVTYDPATRRTTLGEMYCTPVYIARQRISDETVYRVVDAESAAALDTLTDSERQAAQDAVEIIRRATQADEQEGQG
;
A
#
# COMPACT_ATOMS: atom_id res chain seq x y z
N MET A 1 64.92 8.85 40.83
CA MET A 1 64.01 9.59 39.92
C MET A 1 63.74 8.74 38.73
N ALA A 2 62.57 8.09 38.66
CA ALA A 2 62.16 7.26 37.55
C ALA A 2 60.90 7.88 36.89
N GLY A 3 61.09 8.44 35.69
CA GLY A 3 60.05 9.11 34.95
C GLY A 3 59.06 8.09 34.33
N LYS A 4 57.80 8.13 34.72
CA LYS A 4 56.70 7.38 34.09
C LYS A 4 56.44 7.94 32.70
N LYS A 5 56.80 7.19 31.64
CA LYS A 5 56.41 7.47 30.25
C LYS A 5 54.90 7.25 30.11
N ARG A 6 54.11 8.29 29.90
CA ARG A 6 52.71 8.21 29.49
C ARG A 6 52.66 7.61 28.06
N ARG A 7 52.12 6.41 27.93
CA ARG A 7 51.78 5.83 26.59
C ARG A 7 50.60 6.61 26.00
N ARG A 8 50.86 7.34 24.91
CA ARG A 8 49.77 7.90 24.08
C ARG A 8 49.08 6.75 23.38
N MET A 9 47.76 6.63 23.56
CA MET A 9 46.94 5.68 22.82
C MET A 9 46.95 6.02 21.31
N SER A 10 46.92 5.00 20.48
CA SER A 10 46.86 5.18 19.01
C SER A 10 45.47 5.69 18.60
N LEU A 11 45.42 6.42 17.48
CA LEU A 11 44.16 6.95 16.92
C LEU A 11 43.11 5.84 16.73
N GLY A 12 43.54 4.62 16.39
CA GLY A 12 42.65 3.46 16.21
C GLY A 12 42.07 2.95 17.54
N SER A 13 42.87 3.00 18.64
CA SER A 13 42.36 2.62 19.98
C SER A 13 41.36 3.64 20.53
N MET A 14 41.51 4.93 20.19
CA MET A 14 40.58 5.99 20.54
C MET A 14 39.26 5.91 19.77
N ALA A 15 39.33 5.58 18.47
CA ALA A 15 38.17 5.38 17.64
C ALA A 15 37.35 4.14 18.07
N MET A 16 38.03 3.06 18.46
CA MET A 16 37.38 1.85 18.96
C MET A 16 36.70 2.07 20.31
N LEU A 17 37.31 2.86 21.22
CA LEU A 17 36.71 3.25 22.50
C LEU A 17 35.47 4.15 22.33
N LEU A 18 35.51 5.10 21.37
CA LEU A 18 34.36 5.94 21.03
C LEU A 18 33.22 5.14 20.44
N LEU A 19 33.51 4.18 19.57
CA LEU A 19 32.49 3.29 18.97
C LEU A 19 31.83 2.40 20.05
N THR A 20 32.63 1.85 20.96
CA THR A 20 32.15 1.04 22.10
C THR A 20 31.26 1.87 23.03
N ALA A 21 31.65 3.11 23.33
CA ALA A 21 30.87 4.01 24.16
C ALA A 21 29.53 4.41 23.52
N LEU A 22 29.50 4.63 22.20
CA LEU A 22 28.26 4.90 21.44
C LEU A 22 27.31 3.70 21.41
N VAL A 23 27.85 2.49 21.27
CA VAL A 23 27.04 1.25 21.32
C VAL A 23 26.45 1.03 22.70
N VAL A 24 27.23 1.24 23.75
CA VAL A 24 26.76 1.10 25.13
C VAL A 24 25.70 2.17 25.46
N LEU A 25 25.90 3.43 25.05
CA LEU A 25 24.89 4.49 25.21
C LEU A 25 23.59 4.18 24.43
N GLY A 26 23.71 3.62 23.23
CA GLY A 26 22.54 3.17 22.44
C GLY A 26 21.78 2.03 23.11
N CYS A 27 22.50 1.04 23.64
CA CYS A 27 21.89 -0.08 24.37
C CYS A 27 21.24 0.36 25.70
N VAL A 28 21.86 1.29 26.41
CA VAL A 28 21.30 1.86 27.66
C VAL A 28 20.08 2.71 27.37
N GLY A 29 20.09 3.51 26.29
CA GLY A 29 18.92 4.27 25.83
C GLY A 29 17.73 3.37 25.44
N PHE A 30 18.00 2.27 24.76
CA PHE A 30 16.99 1.28 24.39
C PHE A 30 16.42 0.52 25.60
N LEU A 31 17.29 0.14 26.55
CA LEU A 31 16.87 -0.54 27.79
C LEU A 31 16.11 0.40 28.74
N SER A 32 16.44 1.69 28.80
CA SER A 32 15.70 2.66 29.61
C SER A 32 14.29 2.93 29.08
N MET A 33 14.09 2.78 27.77
CA MET A 33 12.77 2.89 27.14
C MET A 33 11.84 1.72 27.53
N ILE A 34 12.43 0.58 27.94
CA ILE A 34 11.69 -0.65 28.30
C ILE A 34 11.52 -0.79 29.82
N ALA A 35 12.44 -0.29 30.65
CA ALA A 35 12.55 -0.64 32.07
C ALA A 35 12.30 0.50 33.09
N GLY A 36 11.96 1.71 32.66
CA GLY A 36 11.61 2.82 33.56
C GLY A 36 12.77 3.40 34.42
N ASP A 37 12.43 4.31 35.32
CA ASP A 37 13.34 5.21 36.03
C ASP A 37 14.45 4.56 36.93
N GLU A 38 14.29 3.31 37.34
CA GLU A 38 15.30 2.61 38.16
C GLU A 38 16.64 2.37 37.45
N LEU A 39 16.64 2.25 36.13
CA LEU A 39 17.86 2.02 35.35
C LEU A 39 18.72 3.30 35.23
N TYR A 40 18.07 4.47 35.24
CA TYR A 40 18.76 5.77 35.21
C TYR A 40 19.58 6.03 36.47
N ALA A 41 19.08 5.63 37.65
CA ALA A 41 19.80 5.79 38.94
C ALA A 41 21.07 4.91 38.96
N ARG A 42 21.00 3.67 38.50
CA ARG A 42 22.14 2.73 38.48
C ARG A 42 23.20 3.08 37.43
N THR A 43 22.82 3.70 36.32
CA THR A 43 23.77 4.18 35.29
C THR A 43 24.55 5.40 35.82
N GLY A 44 23.92 6.26 36.59
CA GLY A 44 24.61 7.39 37.26
C GLY A 44 25.68 6.95 38.27
N GLU A 45 25.42 5.89 39.02
CA GLU A 45 26.41 5.29 39.94
C GLU A 45 27.57 4.62 39.20
N PHE A 46 27.30 3.90 38.13
CA PHE A 46 28.32 3.26 37.29
C PHE A 46 29.26 4.29 36.64
N LEU A 47 28.72 5.39 36.13
CA LEU A 47 29.53 6.47 35.55
C LEU A 47 30.39 7.18 36.60
N ARG A 48 29.89 7.34 37.85
CA ARG A 48 30.70 7.88 38.99
C ARG A 48 31.84 6.93 39.40
N MET A 49 31.59 5.63 39.37
CA MET A 49 32.62 4.62 39.66
C MET A 49 33.72 4.64 38.58
N LEU A 50 33.41 4.77 37.32
CA LEU A 50 34.38 4.88 36.22
C LEU A 50 35.20 6.19 36.30
N ALA A 51 34.60 7.28 36.80
CA ALA A 51 35.31 8.53 37.03
C ALA A 51 36.31 8.44 38.20
N GLN A 52 36.01 7.64 39.21
CA GLN A 52 36.92 7.39 40.34
C GLN A 52 38.16 6.55 39.95
N GLU A 53 38.04 5.71 38.93
CA GLU A 53 39.16 4.92 38.40
C GLU A 53 40.07 5.69 37.43
N GLY A 54 39.82 6.99 37.22
CA GLY A 54 40.70 7.87 36.43
C GLY A 54 40.63 7.63 34.92
N LEU A 55 39.56 7.01 34.41
CA LEU A 55 39.32 6.77 33.00
C LEU A 55 38.80 8.01 32.24
N PHE A 56 38.25 8.99 32.99
CA PHE A 56 37.82 10.28 32.44
C PHE A 56 38.20 11.41 33.40
N ASP A 57 38.69 12.56 32.89
CA ASP A 57 38.89 13.79 33.66
C ASP A 57 37.50 14.40 33.97
N ALA A 58 37.18 14.56 35.24
CA ALA A 58 35.96 15.25 35.66
C ALA A 58 36.07 16.74 35.32
N PRO A 59 35.02 17.40 34.84
CA PRO A 59 35.02 18.85 34.63
C PRO A 59 35.29 19.57 35.97
N ALA A 60 36.16 20.59 35.93
CA ALA A 60 36.50 21.40 37.08
C ALA A 60 35.26 22.01 37.76
N PRO A 61 35.21 22.09 39.11
CA PRO A 61 34.07 22.67 39.78
C PRO A 61 33.93 24.15 39.42
N VAL A 62 32.75 24.55 38.98
CA VAL A 62 32.39 25.94 38.75
C VAL A 62 32.39 26.64 40.13
N GLN A 63 33.31 27.61 40.32
CA GLN A 63 33.31 28.45 41.53
C GLN A 63 32.07 29.34 41.52
N SER A 64 31.28 29.25 42.59
CA SER A 64 30.17 30.18 42.84
C SER A 64 30.72 31.60 43.01
N PRO A 65 30.11 32.61 42.38
CA PRO A 65 30.52 33.99 42.59
C PRO A 65 30.24 34.42 44.01
N THR A 66 31.21 35.17 44.58
CA THR A 66 31.11 35.83 45.88
C THR A 66 29.93 36.79 45.89
N PRO A 67 29.10 36.84 46.94
CA PRO A 67 27.98 37.77 46.98
C PRO A 67 28.47 39.21 47.03
N ALA A 68 28.07 40.03 46.06
CA ALA A 68 28.21 41.47 46.08
C ALA A 68 27.22 42.07 47.08
N ALA A 69 27.60 43.20 47.69
CA ALA A 69 26.86 43.91 48.74
C ALA A 69 25.42 44.22 48.26
N GLU A 70 24.44 43.98 49.12
CA GLU A 70 23.03 44.25 48.91
C GLU A 70 22.78 45.76 48.80
N GLU A 71 22.35 46.21 47.62
CA GLU A 71 21.66 47.50 47.45
C GLU A 71 20.18 47.35 47.87
N PRO A 72 19.52 48.38 48.41
CA PRO A 72 18.16 48.25 48.90
C PRO A 72 17.19 47.97 47.74
N ILE A 73 16.45 46.87 47.87
CA ILE A 73 15.41 46.41 46.91
C ILE A 73 14.24 47.44 46.97
N VAL A 74 14.08 48.19 45.91
CA VAL A 74 12.85 48.93 45.63
C VAL A 74 11.85 47.94 45.07
N TRP A 75 10.81 47.63 45.83
CA TRP A 75 9.72 46.80 45.35
C TRP A 75 8.92 47.62 44.28
N ILE A 76 9.18 47.31 43.00
CA ILE A 76 8.28 47.67 41.94
C ILE A 76 7.19 46.58 41.93
N GLU A 77 5.95 46.93 42.15
CA GLU A 77 4.81 46.01 41.86
C GLU A 77 4.84 45.69 40.40
N ASP A 78 5.58 44.63 40.02
CA ASP A 78 5.46 44.00 38.70
C ASP A 78 4.05 43.43 38.62
N THR A 79 3.17 44.10 37.92
CA THR A 79 1.97 43.48 37.40
C THR A 79 2.42 42.33 36.46
N LEU A 80 2.39 41.11 36.98
CA LEU A 80 2.66 39.90 36.17
C LEU A 80 1.86 40.04 34.86
N PRO A 81 2.51 39.90 33.70
CA PRO A 81 1.78 39.84 32.47
C PRO A 81 0.73 38.72 32.57
N PRO A 82 -0.47 38.90 32.02
CA PRO A 82 -1.53 37.91 32.12
C PRO A 82 -0.97 36.59 31.68
N THR A 83 -1.04 35.58 32.55
CA THR A 83 -0.68 34.20 32.22
C THR A 83 -1.40 33.83 30.94
N ALA A 84 -0.64 33.56 29.88
CA ALA A 84 -1.23 33.14 28.61
C ALA A 84 -2.17 31.97 28.90
N GLN A 85 -3.47 32.18 28.65
CA GLN A 85 -4.43 31.09 28.75
C GLN A 85 -3.93 29.93 27.88
N PRO A 86 -3.91 28.68 28.37
CA PRO A 86 -3.49 27.56 27.56
C PRO A 86 -4.37 27.56 26.30
N THR A 87 -3.74 27.75 25.16
CA THR A 87 -4.42 27.61 23.87
C THR A 87 -4.99 26.19 23.84
N ALA A 88 -6.31 26.06 23.72
CA ALA A 88 -6.96 24.76 23.64
C ALA A 88 -6.26 23.95 22.52
N THR A 89 -5.74 22.79 22.87
CA THR A 89 -5.19 21.85 21.89
C THR A 89 -6.28 21.57 20.86
N PRO A 90 -6.03 21.78 19.57
CA PRO A 90 -7.05 21.52 18.54
C PRO A 90 -7.57 20.10 18.71
N VAL A 91 -8.89 19.94 18.84
CA VAL A 91 -9.52 18.62 18.84
C VAL A 91 -9.32 18.04 17.43
N PRO A 92 -8.69 16.86 17.31
CA PRO A 92 -8.51 16.25 15.99
C PRO A 92 -9.87 16.04 15.32
N MET A 93 -10.02 16.53 14.08
CA MET A 93 -11.25 16.40 13.30
C MET A 93 -11.27 15.07 12.53
N PRO A 94 -12.44 14.47 12.30
CA PRO A 94 -12.58 13.37 11.37
C PRO A 94 -12.03 13.73 9.99
N THR A 95 -11.33 12.79 9.37
CA THR A 95 -10.75 12.96 8.03
C THR A 95 -11.34 11.91 7.10
N THR A 96 -11.80 12.34 5.93
CA THR A 96 -12.33 11.46 4.89
C THR A 96 -11.31 11.33 3.77
N MET A 97 -11.19 10.12 3.24
CA MET A 97 -10.43 9.80 2.03
C MET A 97 -11.30 8.99 1.07
N THR A 98 -11.00 9.10 -0.21
CA THR A 98 -11.62 8.33 -1.29
C THR A 98 -10.62 7.31 -1.84
N ILE A 99 -11.09 6.08 -2.04
CA ILE A 99 -10.33 4.99 -2.66
C ILE A 99 -10.96 4.71 -4.01
N ALA A 100 -10.18 4.69 -5.09
CA ALA A 100 -10.57 4.17 -6.38
C ALA A 100 -9.80 2.88 -6.66
N ALA A 101 -10.48 1.80 -7.00
CA ALA A 101 -9.85 0.52 -7.25
C ALA A 101 -10.28 -0.05 -8.61
N ALA A 102 -9.30 -0.27 -9.48
CA ALA A 102 -9.48 -0.85 -10.81
C ALA A 102 -9.09 -2.33 -10.84
N GLY A 103 -9.62 -3.03 -11.83
CA GLY A 103 -9.37 -4.45 -12.03
C GLY A 103 -7.98 -4.81 -12.53
N THR A 104 -7.88 -5.97 -13.14
CA THR A 104 -6.62 -6.58 -13.60
C THR A 104 -6.06 -5.90 -14.85
N ILE A 105 -4.76 -5.60 -14.82
CA ILE A 105 -3.99 -5.09 -15.96
C ILE A 105 -3.19 -6.26 -16.53
N TYR A 106 -3.64 -6.75 -17.68
CA TYR A 106 -2.97 -7.75 -18.50
C TYR A 106 -2.55 -7.12 -19.83
N ALA A 107 -1.24 -6.98 -20.06
CA ALA A 107 -0.68 -6.33 -21.24
C ALA A 107 0.16 -7.33 -22.07
N PRO A 108 -0.51 -8.23 -22.83
CA PRO A 108 0.15 -9.20 -23.68
C PRO A 108 0.82 -8.54 -24.90
N LYS A 109 1.37 -9.39 -25.79
CA LYS A 109 2.07 -8.93 -26.99
C LYS A 109 1.22 -7.94 -27.80
N THR A 110 -0.06 -8.23 -28.04
CA THR A 110 -0.97 -7.40 -28.85
C THR A 110 -1.17 -6.00 -28.26
N VAL A 111 -1.32 -5.90 -26.94
CA VAL A 111 -1.44 -4.62 -26.23
C VAL A 111 -0.10 -3.87 -26.27
N ARG A 112 1.02 -4.56 -26.02
CA ARG A 112 2.35 -3.93 -26.09
C ARG A 112 2.67 -3.41 -27.49
N GLU A 113 2.36 -4.17 -28.54
CA GLU A 113 2.57 -3.73 -29.92
C GLU A 113 1.71 -2.52 -30.30
N SER A 114 0.49 -2.41 -29.76
CA SER A 114 -0.36 -1.23 -29.97
C SER A 114 0.19 0.06 -29.32
N ALA A 115 1.05 -0.08 -28.31
CA ALA A 115 1.71 1.03 -27.64
C ALA A 115 3.11 1.32 -28.23
N GLN A 116 3.53 0.61 -29.28
CA GLN A 116 4.85 0.80 -29.85
C GLN A 116 4.92 2.11 -30.63
N SER A 117 5.93 2.95 -30.29
CA SER A 117 6.23 4.22 -30.95
C SER A 117 7.71 4.24 -31.32
N GLY A 118 8.01 3.78 -32.55
CA GLY A 118 9.39 3.61 -33.00
C GLY A 118 10.18 2.60 -32.15
N ALA A 119 11.23 3.04 -31.49
CA ALA A 119 12.06 2.22 -30.60
C ALA A 119 11.55 2.18 -29.14
N HIS A 120 10.51 2.91 -28.81
CA HIS A 120 9.95 3.08 -27.46
C HIS A 120 8.50 2.58 -27.39
N TYR A 121 7.94 2.61 -26.21
CA TYR A 121 6.51 2.30 -25.99
C TYR A 121 5.83 3.49 -25.31
N ASP A 122 4.63 3.85 -25.81
CA ASP A 122 3.79 4.88 -25.22
C ASP A 122 2.40 4.26 -24.92
N PHE A 123 2.14 4.02 -23.66
CA PHE A 123 0.85 3.48 -23.18
C PHE A 123 -0.12 4.58 -22.75
N ALA A 124 0.26 5.85 -22.73
CA ALA A 124 -0.63 6.92 -22.29
C ALA A 124 -1.96 6.96 -23.06
N PRO A 125 -1.98 6.81 -24.39
CA PRO A 125 -3.22 6.79 -25.15
C PRO A 125 -4.17 5.63 -24.80
N VAL A 126 -3.64 4.54 -24.21
CA VAL A 126 -4.46 3.40 -23.79
C VAL A 126 -5.39 3.78 -22.65
N PHE A 127 -4.96 4.65 -21.73
CA PHE A 127 -5.68 5.00 -20.51
C PHE A 127 -6.31 6.41 -20.54
N GLU A 128 -6.10 7.18 -21.60
CA GLU A 128 -6.58 8.56 -21.73
C GLU A 128 -8.11 8.68 -21.59
N GLY A 129 -8.84 7.64 -22.04
CA GLY A 129 -10.31 7.58 -21.96
C GLY A 129 -10.90 7.36 -20.56
N LEU A 130 -10.06 7.13 -19.54
CA LEU A 130 -10.51 7.06 -18.14
C LEU A 130 -10.77 8.44 -17.53
N GLY A 131 -10.24 9.53 -18.11
CA GLY A 131 -10.38 10.87 -17.54
C GLY A 131 -9.91 10.89 -16.08
N ASP A 132 -10.75 11.47 -15.21
CA ASP A 132 -10.44 11.60 -13.78
C ASP A 132 -10.89 10.41 -12.91
N THR A 133 -11.32 9.30 -13.53
CA THR A 133 -11.89 8.14 -12.82
C THR A 133 -10.95 7.58 -11.74
N LEU A 134 -9.64 7.61 -11.96
CA LEU A 134 -8.64 7.18 -10.98
C LEU A 134 -7.97 8.37 -10.28
N SER A 135 -7.58 9.38 -11.05
CA SER A 135 -6.83 10.54 -10.53
C SER A 135 -7.64 11.45 -9.59
N GLY A 136 -8.97 11.34 -9.59
CA GLY A 136 -9.86 12.06 -8.68
C GLY A 136 -9.90 11.48 -7.25
N ALA A 137 -9.32 10.31 -7.00
CA ALA A 137 -9.29 9.68 -5.67
C ALA A 137 -8.02 10.05 -4.89
N ASP A 138 -8.10 9.97 -3.54
CA ASP A 138 -6.95 10.16 -2.66
C ASP A 138 -5.99 8.97 -2.67
N LEU A 139 -6.48 7.78 -3.05
CA LEU A 139 -5.71 6.55 -3.25
C LEU A 139 -6.30 5.74 -4.39
N ALA A 140 -5.57 5.61 -5.49
CA ALA A 140 -5.96 4.76 -6.62
C ALA A 140 -5.11 3.48 -6.68
N ILE A 141 -5.81 2.34 -6.79
CA ILE A 141 -5.24 0.99 -6.74
C ILE A 141 -5.63 0.22 -8.01
N ALA A 142 -4.71 -0.62 -8.52
CA ALA A 142 -5.02 -1.60 -9.57
C ALA A 142 -4.23 -2.89 -9.35
N THR A 143 -4.57 -3.97 -10.07
CA THR A 143 -3.84 -5.25 -10.01
C THR A 143 -3.01 -5.45 -11.28
N LEU A 144 -1.71 -5.61 -11.14
CA LEU A 144 -0.79 -5.83 -12.26
C LEU A 144 -0.53 -7.33 -12.44
N GLU A 145 -1.19 -7.95 -13.42
CA GLU A 145 -1.00 -9.39 -13.78
C GLU A 145 0.11 -9.59 -14.83
N THR A 146 0.84 -8.56 -15.14
CA THR A 146 1.94 -8.59 -16.11
C THR A 146 3.21 -8.07 -15.44
N THR A 147 4.33 -8.81 -15.54
CA THR A 147 5.63 -8.28 -15.09
C THR A 147 6.10 -7.17 -16.03
N THR A 148 6.88 -6.24 -15.51
CA THR A 148 7.51 -5.16 -16.28
C THR A 148 9.03 -5.30 -16.28
N ALA A 149 9.50 -6.55 -16.43
CA ALA A 149 10.90 -6.90 -16.45
C ALA A 149 11.62 -6.52 -17.77
N GLY A 150 10.85 -5.99 -18.73
CA GLY A 150 11.39 -5.45 -19.98
C GLY A 150 11.92 -6.51 -20.95
N GLN A 151 12.62 -6.03 -21.98
CA GLN A 151 13.13 -6.85 -23.07
C GLN A 151 14.25 -7.81 -22.61
N ASP A 152 15.04 -7.45 -21.62
CA ASP A 152 16.15 -8.27 -21.12
C ASP A 152 15.70 -9.62 -20.58
N LYS A 153 14.45 -9.71 -20.11
CA LYS A 153 13.81 -10.97 -19.69
C LYS A 153 12.96 -11.62 -20.80
N GLY A 154 13.03 -11.07 -22.00
CA GLY A 154 12.22 -11.48 -23.13
C GLY A 154 10.73 -11.16 -22.91
N PHE A 155 10.19 -10.39 -23.83
CA PHE A 155 8.76 -10.13 -23.86
C PHE A 155 7.97 -11.44 -24.04
N GLY A 156 6.71 -11.42 -23.63
CA GLY A 156 5.82 -12.56 -23.72
C GLY A 156 4.39 -12.09 -23.40
N ASN A 157 3.54 -13.04 -23.07
CA ASN A 157 2.16 -12.70 -22.71
C ASN A 157 2.07 -12.02 -21.33
N TYR A 158 2.96 -12.38 -20.40
CA TYR A 158 2.96 -11.87 -19.04
C TYR A 158 4.24 -11.09 -18.68
N ASN A 159 4.85 -10.45 -19.69
CA ASN A 159 5.94 -9.49 -19.50
C ASN A 159 5.88 -8.43 -20.58
N THR A 160 5.80 -7.18 -20.17
CA THR A 160 5.66 -6.02 -21.03
C THR A 160 6.75 -4.98 -20.81
N ALA A 161 6.71 -3.90 -21.55
CA ALA A 161 7.62 -2.77 -21.42
C ALA A 161 7.27 -1.97 -20.13
N PRO A 162 8.29 -1.54 -19.34
CA PRO A 162 8.08 -0.85 -18.09
C PRO A 162 7.43 0.54 -18.24
N GLU A 163 7.37 1.10 -19.45
CA GLU A 163 6.70 2.36 -19.79
C GLU A 163 5.19 2.33 -19.50
N ILE A 164 4.57 1.15 -19.43
CA ILE A 164 3.17 1.03 -18.96
C ILE A 164 2.97 1.62 -17.57
N LEU A 165 3.98 1.54 -16.71
CA LEU A 165 3.94 2.09 -15.35
C LEU A 165 3.90 3.62 -15.36
N ASP A 166 4.53 4.27 -16.33
CA ASP A 166 4.46 5.72 -16.52
C ASP A 166 3.04 6.15 -16.89
N ALA A 167 2.38 5.40 -17.77
CA ALA A 167 1.00 5.64 -18.16
C ALA A 167 0.02 5.40 -17.00
N LEU A 168 0.20 4.31 -16.23
CA LEU A 168 -0.62 4.02 -15.06
C LEU A 168 -0.49 5.11 -13.99
N ARG A 169 0.74 5.58 -13.72
CA ARG A 169 0.94 6.72 -12.83
C ARG A 169 0.30 7.99 -13.39
N GLY A 170 0.43 8.21 -14.70
CA GLY A 170 -0.15 9.38 -15.38
C GLY A 170 -1.66 9.44 -15.29
N CYS A 171 -2.37 8.31 -15.26
CA CYS A 171 -3.82 8.26 -15.05
C CYS A 171 -4.24 8.19 -13.57
N GLY A 172 -3.29 8.32 -12.64
CA GLY A 172 -3.56 8.50 -11.21
C GLY A 172 -3.34 7.28 -10.33
N VAL A 173 -2.86 6.13 -10.85
CA VAL A 173 -2.57 4.95 -10.00
C VAL A 173 -1.44 5.25 -9.04
N ASP A 174 -1.65 4.96 -7.75
CA ASP A 174 -0.69 5.12 -6.66
C ASP A 174 -0.05 3.80 -6.23
N LEU A 175 -0.85 2.71 -6.24
CA LEU A 175 -0.43 1.40 -5.76
C LEU A 175 -0.87 0.28 -6.72
N LEU A 176 0.03 -0.69 -6.93
CA LEU A 176 -0.25 -1.89 -7.70
C LEU A 176 -0.18 -3.15 -6.83
N ALA A 177 -1.23 -3.97 -6.84
CA ALA A 177 -1.18 -5.32 -6.32
C ALA A 177 -0.36 -6.20 -7.27
N LEU A 178 0.70 -6.82 -6.76
CA LEU A 178 1.57 -7.70 -7.53
C LEU A 178 1.36 -9.19 -7.22
N ALA A 179 0.65 -9.52 -6.13
CA ALA A 179 0.35 -10.91 -5.79
C ALA A 179 -0.67 -11.49 -6.76
N THR A 180 -0.19 -11.94 -7.91
CA THR A 180 -0.94 -12.65 -8.94
C THR A 180 -0.26 -13.97 -9.27
N GLU A 181 -0.95 -14.91 -9.93
CA GLU A 181 -0.33 -16.18 -10.30
C GLU A 181 0.82 -16.01 -11.32
N ARG A 182 0.90 -14.85 -11.99
CA ARG A 182 1.86 -14.58 -13.08
C ARG A 182 3.11 -13.81 -12.63
N VAL A 183 3.16 -13.37 -11.39
CA VAL A 183 4.23 -12.49 -10.89
C VAL A 183 5.64 -13.08 -11.00
N LEU A 184 5.76 -14.42 -11.02
CA LEU A 184 7.02 -15.15 -11.17
C LEU A 184 7.24 -15.74 -12.57
N ASP A 185 6.43 -15.44 -13.59
CA ASP A 185 6.58 -15.99 -14.95
C ASP A 185 7.92 -15.61 -15.62
N LYS A 186 8.58 -14.57 -15.14
CA LYS A 186 9.97 -14.21 -15.51
C LYS A 186 11.00 -14.56 -14.42
N GLY A 187 10.64 -15.49 -13.53
CA GLY A 187 11.46 -15.89 -12.39
C GLY A 187 11.54 -14.80 -11.33
N TYR A 188 12.30 -15.07 -10.27
CA TYR A 188 12.49 -14.12 -9.18
C TYR A 188 13.15 -12.81 -9.62
N GLU A 189 14.12 -12.86 -10.53
CA GLU A 189 14.75 -11.67 -11.09
C GLU A 189 13.75 -10.78 -11.86
N GLY A 190 12.76 -11.40 -12.54
CA GLY A 190 11.66 -10.65 -13.17
C GLY A 190 10.79 -9.90 -12.16
N LEU A 191 10.52 -10.50 -10.99
CA LEU A 191 9.87 -9.84 -9.88
C LEU A 191 10.70 -8.66 -9.35
N GLU A 192 12.00 -8.87 -9.10
CA GLU A 192 12.91 -7.80 -8.63
C GLU A 192 12.97 -6.61 -9.60
N LEU A 193 13.05 -6.89 -10.91
CA LEU A 193 13.03 -5.85 -11.95
C LEU A 193 11.71 -5.08 -11.96
N THR A 194 10.58 -5.78 -11.82
CA THR A 194 9.26 -5.17 -11.73
C THR A 194 9.14 -4.27 -10.49
N ALA A 195 9.53 -4.76 -9.31
CA ALA A 195 9.50 -4.00 -8.07
C ALA A 195 10.40 -2.75 -8.14
N ARG A 196 11.61 -2.89 -8.67
CA ARG A 196 12.52 -1.74 -8.91
C ARG A 196 11.94 -0.72 -9.87
N SER A 197 11.29 -1.17 -10.96
CA SER A 197 10.66 -0.27 -11.94
C SER A 197 9.52 0.55 -11.32
N LEU A 198 8.72 -0.05 -10.43
CA LEU A 198 7.68 0.62 -9.66
C LEU A 198 8.26 1.66 -8.71
N THR A 199 9.23 1.25 -7.88
CA THR A 199 9.89 2.14 -6.92
C THR A 199 10.54 3.35 -7.60
N ALA A 200 11.22 3.13 -8.73
CA ALA A 200 11.85 4.20 -9.49
C ALA A 200 10.86 5.25 -10.03
N ARG A 201 9.59 4.89 -10.16
CA ARG A 201 8.50 5.75 -10.61
C ARG A 201 7.66 6.30 -9.46
N GLY A 202 7.99 5.96 -8.21
CA GLY A 202 7.24 6.38 -7.03
C GLY A 202 5.87 5.69 -6.92
N LEU A 203 5.68 4.54 -7.57
CA LEU A 203 4.51 3.69 -7.41
C LEU A 203 4.72 2.73 -6.24
N ALA A 204 3.75 2.67 -5.34
CA ALA A 204 3.72 1.67 -4.29
C ALA A 204 3.29 0.31 -4.84
N TYR A 205 3.61 -0.77 -4.13
CA TYR A 205 3.12 -2.11 -4.46
C TYR A 205 2.87 -2.94 -3.21
N ALA A 206 2.00 -3.94 -3.32
CA ALA A 206 1.65 -4.84 -2.24
C ALA A 206 1.65 -6.31 -2.70
N GLY A 207 1.81 -7.23 -1.73
CA GLY A 207 1.67 -8.67 -1.93
C GLY A 207 2.94 -9.39 -2.36
N VAL A 208 4.05 -8.67 -2.51
CA VAL A 208 5.37 -9.25 -2.77
C VAL A 208 6.44 -8.55 -1.94
N ASN A 209 7.52 -9.26 -1.66
CA ASN A 209 8.71 -8.70 -1.05
C ASN A 209 9.94 -9.21 -1.83
N ALA A 210 10.58 -8.33 -2.56
CA ALA A 210 11.76 -8.67 -3.38
C ALA A 210 13.01 -8.99 -2.54
N ASP A 211 13.01 -8.65 -1.25
CA ASP A 211 14.15 -8.86 -0.35
C ASP A 211 13.92 -9.96 0.70
N GLY A 212 12.74 -10.63 0.70
CA GLY A 212 12.40 -11.60 1.72
C GLY A 212 11.10 -12.35 1.49
N GLU A 213 10.41 -12.71 2.57
CA GLU A 213 9.10 -13.35 2.50
C GLU A 213 8.02 -12.33 2.10
N GLY A 214 7.23 -12.68 1.09
CA GLY A 214 6.05 -11.92 0.68
C GLY A 214 4.98 -11.96 1.76
N GLY A 215 4.17 -10.92 1.84
CA GLY A 215 3.15 -10.72 2.86
C GLY A 215 3.47 -9.55 3.76
N GLY A 216 2.63 -9.37 4.78
CA GLY A 216 2.62 -8.14 5.55
C GLY A 216 1.99 -6.98 4.78
N ALA A 217 1.67 -5.92 5.50
CA ALA A 217 1.00 -4.76 4.94
C ALA A 217 1.97 -3.76 4.32
N THR A 218 1.64 -3.26 3.15
CA THR A 218 2.22 -2.02 2.63
C THR A 218 1.51 -0.87 3.34
N MET A 219 2.25 -0.17 4.22
CA MET A 219 1.72 0.94 5.01
C MET A 219 1.87 2.25 4.25
N MET A 220 0.80 3.00 4.15
CA MET A 220 0.75 4.32 3.50
C MET A 220 0.08 5.34 4.42
N ARG A 221 0.35 6.62 4.20
CA ARG A 221 -0.31 7.71 4.91
C ARG A 221 -1.01 8.63 3.91
N ILE A 222 -2.32 8.65 3.94
CA ILE A 222 -3.17 9.41 3.04
C ILE A 222 -3.99 10.42 3.85
N GLY A 223 -3.81 11.72 3.62
CA GLY A 223 -4.55 12.75 4.34
C GLY A 223 -4.46 12.69 5.88
N GLY A 224 -3.43 12.03 6.41
CA GLY A 224 -3.30 11.79 7.86
C GLY A 224 -3.82 10.42 8.32
N ILE A 225 -4.56 9.69 7.50
CA ILE A 225 -5.06 8.34 7.75
C ILE A 225 -3.95 7.31 7.47
N GLN A 226 -3.71 6.39 8.40
CA GLN A 226 -2.80 5.25 8.18
C GLN A 226 -3.56 4.13 7.48
N VAL A 227 -3.14 3.82 6.26
CA VAL A 227 -3.74 2.80 5.39
C VAL A 227 -2.79 1.62 5.29
N ALA A 228 -3.29 0.43 5.57
CA ALA A 228 -2.60 -0.83 5.32
C ALA A 228 -3.19 -1.49 4.07
N VAL A 229 -2.35 -1.83 3.10
CA VAL A 229 -2.75 -2.57 1.90
C VAL A 229 -2.10 -3.94 1.91
N LEU A 230 -2.92 -4.98 1.85
CA LEU A 230 -2.53 -6.38 1.86
C LEU A 230 -2.98 -7.02 0.54
N ALA A 231 -2.08 -7.68 -0.19
CA ALA A 231 -2.45 -8.36 -1.43
C ALA A 231 -1.99 -9.83 -1.39
N TYR A 232 -2.80 -10.73 -1.94
CA TYR A 232 -2.56 -12.17 -1.91
C TYR A 232 -3.00 -12.84 -3.21
N THR A 233 -2.35 -13.94 -3.60
CA THR A 233 -2.77 -14.77 -4.74
C THR A 233 -3.07 -16.20 -4.31
N TYR A 234 -4.06 -16.81 -4.96
CA TYR A 234 -4.44 -18.22 -4.72
C TYR A 234 -3.32 -19.22 -5.03
N GLY A 235 -2.36 -18.85 -5.86
CA GLY A 235 -1.27 -19.73 -6.28
C GLY A 235 -0.33 -19.07 -7.27
N LEU A 236 0.60 -19.84 -7.78
CA LEU A 236 1.55 -19.46 -8.83
C LEU A 236 1.30 -20.32 -10.07
N SER A 237 1.56 -19.75 -11.25
CA SER A 237 1.52 -20.48 -12.51
C SER A 237 2.59 -21.60 -12.54
N ASP A 238 2.38 -22.60 -13.39
CA ASP A 238 3.39 -23.65 -13.63
C ASP A 238 4.70 -23.05 -14.17
N GLU A 239 4.61 -22.02 -15.01
CA GLU A 239 5.77 -21.30 -15.55
C GLU A 239 6.55 -20.61 -14.44
N GLY A 240 5.90 -19.82 -13.60
CA GLY A 240 6.53 -19.13 -12.46
C GLY A 240 7.08 -20.10 -11.43
N SER A 241 6.34 -21.17 -11.15
CA SER A 241 6.74 -22.23 -10.22
C SER A 241 7.97 -23.01 -10.72
N SER A 242 8.10 -23.25 -12.01
CA SER A 242 9.24 -23.96 -12.59
C SER A 242 10.51 -23.11 -12.64
N LYS A 243 10.38 -21.80 -12.78
CA LYS A 243 11.49 -20.85 -12.90
C LYS A 243 12.03 -20.35 -11.56
N THR A 244 11.32 -20.60 -10.46
CA THR A 244 11.66 -20.04 -9.16
C THR A 244 11.83 -21.13 -8.11
N GLY A 245 12.98 -21.17 -7.44
CA GLY A 245 13.26 -22.10 -6.34
C GLY A 245 12.36 -21.86 -5.12
N GLY A 246 12.22 -22.89 -4.26
CA GLY A 246 11.26 -22.88 -3.14
C GLY A 246 11.35 -21.66 -2.23
N ASP A 247 12.56 -21.33 -1.77
CA ASP A 247 12.79 -20.20 -0.85
C ASP A 247 12.41 -18.85 -1.48
N LYS A 248 12.63 -18.69 -2.79
CA LYS A 248 12.30 -17.46 -3.51
C LYS A 248 10.81 -17.30 -3.84
N ARG A 249 10.04 -18.42 -3.82
CA ARG A 249 8.57 -18.34 -3.95
C ARG A 249 7.93 -17.69 -2.73
N ALA A 250 8.59 -17.80 -1.57
CA ALA A 250 8.15 -17.14 -0.34
C ALA A 250 8.08 -15.60 -0.47
N ALA A 251 8.74 -15.01 -1.48
CA ALA A 251 8.62 -13.58 -1.80
C ALA A 251 7.20 -13.16 -2.25
N VAL A 252 6.31 -14.11 -2.57
CA VAL A 252 4.93 -13.84 -2.98
C VAL A 252 3.97 -14.23 -1.86
N ALA A 253 3.06 -13.33 -1.51
CA ALA A 253 2.02 -13.60 -0.52
C ALA A 253 0.97 -14.54 -1.10
N LEU A 254 1.08 -15.83 -0.77
CA LEU A 254 0.06 -16.82 -1.11
C LEU A 254 -1.11 -16.73 -0.13
N MET A 255 -2.31 -17.00 -0.63
CA MET A 255 -3.52 -17.07 0.18
C MET A 255 -3.46 -18.26 1.13
N ASP A 256 -3.40 -17.95 2.41
CA ASP A 256 -3.66 -18.85 3.53
C ASP A 256 -4.57 -18.09 4.50
N THR A 257 -5.73 -18.65 4.79
CA THR A 257 -6.75 -17.95 5.60
C THR A 257 -6.23 -17.49 6.96
N GLN A 258 -5.43 -18.34 7.65
CA GLN A 258 -4.92 -18.00 8.98
C GLN A 258 -3.86 -16.90 8.89
N ARG A 259 -3.01 -16.96 7.89
CA ARG A 259 -2.02 -15.92 7.62
C ARG A 259 -2.70 -14.59 7.27
N MET A 260 -3.68 -14.59 6.35
CA MET A 260 -4.42 -13.38 5.98
C MET A 260 -5.09 -12.72 7.20
N ILE A 261 -5.74 -13.52 8.06
CA ILE A 261 -6.33 -13.05 9.33
C ILE A 261 -5.27 -12.47 10.26
N SER A 262 -4.12 -13.15 10.38
CA SER A 262 -3.00 -12.69 11.22
C SER A 262 -2.43 -11.38 10.72
N ASP A 263 -2.21 -11.25 9.39
CA ASP A 263 -1.64 -10.05 8.78
C ASP A 263 -2.60 -8.84 8.91
N ILE A 264 -3.92 -9.03 8.78
CA ILE A 264 -4.93 -7.99 9.02
C ILE A 264 -4.87 -7.50 10.48
N ARG A 265 -4.81 -8.43 11.43
CA ARG A 265 -4.71 -8.09 12.86
C ARG A 265 -3.40 -7.39 13.19
N GLN A 266 -2.31 -7.83 12.59
CA GLN A 266 -1.00 -7.19 12.74
C GLN A 266 -1.01 -5.77 12.18
N ALA A 267 -1.56 -5.55 10.98
CA ALA A 267 -1.72 -4.22 10.41
C ALA A 267 -2.49 -3.26 11.33
N ARG A 268 -3.56 -3.76 11.98
CA ARG A 268 -4.29 -3.00 13.00
C ARG A 268 -3.43 -2.70 14.23
N ALA A 269 -2.66 -3.68 14.71
CA ALA A 269 -1.75 -3.51 15.84
C ALA A 269 -0.63 -2.51 15.53
N ASP A 270 -0.16 -2.46 14.27
CA ASP A 270 0.83 -1.50 13.76
C ASP A 270 0.25 -0.10 13.53
N GLY A 271 -1.03 0.11 13.84
CA GLY A 271 -1.68 1.41 13.83
C GLY A 271 -2.45 1.75 12.55
N ALA A 272 -2.77 0.77 11.70
CA ALA A 272 -3.62 1.01 10.54
C ALA A 272 -5.02 1.48 10.97
N ASN A 273 -5.44 2.63 10.46
CA ASN A 273 -6.79 3.15 10.59
C ASN A 273 -7.73 2.50 9.58
N VAL A 274 -7.23 2.21 8.38
CA VAL A 274 -7.94 1.54 7.29
C VAL A 274 -7.13 0.34 6.83
N VAL A 275 -7.78 -0.81 6.64
CA VAL A 275 -7.18 -2.04 6.11
C VAL A 275 -7.88 -2.43 4.82
N ILE A 276 -7.12 -2.44 3.73
CA ILE A 276 -7.55 -2.82 2.38
C ILE A 276 -6.93 -4.18 2.06
N VAL A 277 -7.74 -5.13 1.61
CA VAL A 277 -7.28 -6.45 1.18
C VAL A 277 -7.56 -6.65 -0.31
N LEU A 278 -6.55 -7.06 -1.07
CA LEU A 278 -6.55 -7.25 -2.52
C LEU A 278 -6.32 -8.74 -2.83
N PRO A 279 -7.35 -9.59 -2.74
CA PRO A 279 -7.19 -11.01 -3.02
C PRO A 279 -7.34 -11.29 -4.53
N HIS A 280 -6.37 -12.00 -5.08
CA HIS A 280 -6.42 -12.55 -6.44
C HIS A 280 -6.95 -13.99 -6.36
N TRP A 281 -8.27 -14.16 -6.43
CA TRP A 281 -9.02 -15.35 -6.05
C TRP A 281 -10.11 -15.77 -7.04
N GLY A 282 -10.82 -16.86 -6.74
CA GLY A 282 -11.96 -17.31 -7.53
C GLY A 282 -11.56 -18.15 -8.74
N THR A 283 -12.36 -18.08 -9.80
CA THR A 283 -12.18 -18.88 -11.02
C THR A 283 -12.33 -17.99 -12.26
N LYS A 284 -11.41 -18.10 -13.20
CA LYS A 284 -11.42 -17.31 -14.45
C LYS A 284 -12.73 -17.48 -15.23
N ASN A 285 -13.25 -16.38 -15.73
CA ASN A 285 -14.45 -16.28 -16.59
C ASN A 285 -15.75 -16.78 -15.94
N ILE A 286 -15.80 -16.86 -14.61
CA ILE A 286 -17.03 -17.19 -13.87
C ILE A 286 -17.59 -15.91 -13.28
N THR A 287 -18.83 -15.57 -13.63
CA THR A 287 -19.52 -14.36 -13.17
C THR A 287 -20.12 -14.52 -11.78
N ASP A 288 -20.52 -15.73 -11.41
CA ASP A 288 -21.05 -16.00 -10.08
C ASP A 288 -19.94 -16.12 -9.05
N THR A 289 -20.08 -15.45 -7.92
CA THR A 289 -19.10 -15.54 -6.84
C THR A 289 -19.19 -16.89 -6.12
N PRO A 290 -18.10 -17.69 -6.10
CA PRO A 290 -18.12 -18.99 -5.42
C PRO A 290 -18.36 -18.86 -3.91
N VAL A 291 -19.10 -19.78 -3.31
CA VAL A 291 -19.45 -19.79 -1.88
C VAL A 291 -18.23 -19.76 -0.96
N ASN A 292 -17.16 -20.44 -1.35
CA ASN A 292 -15.91 -20.42 -0.56
C ASN A 292 -15.24 -19.05 -0.57
N VAL A 293 -15.38 -18.26 -1.64
CA VAL A 293 -14.89 -16.88 -1.75
C VAL A 293 -15.74 -15.97 -0.85
N LYS A 294 -17.07 -16.05 -0.91
CA LYS A 294 -17.98 -15.31 0.00
C LYS A 294 -17.66 -15.62 1.47
N ARG A 295 -17.44 -16.90 1.81
CA ARG A 295 -17.06 -17.28 3.18
C ARG A 295 -15.72 -16.70 3.63
N LEU A 296 -14.71 -16.70 2.75
CA LEU A 296 -13.42 -16.10 3.06
C LEU A 296 -13.56 -14.60 3.28
N ALA A 297 -14.34 -13.89 2.45
CA ALA A 297 -14.60 -12.45 2.63
C ALA A 297 -15.16 -12.14 4.02
N VAL A 298 -16.13 -12.92 4.51
CA VAL A 298 -16.68 -12.79 5.88
C VAL A 298 -15.57 -12.95 6.93
N GLN A 299 -14.69 -13.96 6.81
CA GLN A 299 -13.60 -14.18 7.76
C GLN A 299 -12.58 -13.03 7.77
N LEU A 300 -12.30 -12.44 6.61
CA LEU A 300 -11.41 -11.27 6.51
C LEU A 300 -12.07 -10.01 7.12
N ALA A 301 -13.37 -9.84 6.92
CA ALA A 301 -14.16 -8.79 7.56
C ALA A 301 -14.16 -8.93 9.11
N GLU A 302 -14.39 -10.14 9.63
CA GLU A 302 -14.31 -10.45 11.08
C GLU A 302 -12.89 -10.20 11.64
N ALA A 303 -11.86 -10.38 10.83
CA ALA A 303 -10.48 -10.05 11.22
C ALA A 303 -10.21 -8.55 11.28
N GLY A 304 -11.04 -7.73 10.61
CA GLY A 304 -10.98 -6.26 10.62
C GLY A 304 -10.56 -5.63 9.29
N ALA A 305 -10.77 -6.29 8.14
CA ALA A 305 -10.65 -5.64 6.84
C ALA A 305 -11.81 -4.65 6.65
N ASP A 306 -11.53 -3.42 6.17
CA ASP A 306 -12.55 -2.42 5.85
C ASP A 306 -13.01 -2.52 4.40
N VAL A 307 -12.07 -2.80 3.48
CA VAL A 307 -12.34 -2.88 2.04
C VAL A 307 -11.65 -4.12 1.48
N ILE A 308 -12.39 -4.93 0.73
CA ILE A 308 -11.89 -6.13 0.05
C ILE A 308 -12.16 -5.98 -1.44
N LEU A 309 -11.11 -6.01 -2.27
CA LEU A 309 -11.16 -5.72 -3.70
C LEU A 309 -10.57 -6.91 -4.46
N GLY A 310 -11.44 -7.82 -4.88
CA GLY A 310 -11.07 -9.06 -5.55
C GLY A 310 -10.72 -8.88 -7.03
N THR A 311 -9.82 -9.73 -7.51
CA THR A 311 -9.42 -9.85 -8.91
C THR A 311 -9.18 -11.33 -9.25
N HIS A 312 -8.77 -11.66 -10.46
CA HIS A 312 -8.51 -12.97 -11.05
C HIS A 312 -9.66 -13.51 -11.93
N PRO A 313 -10.96 -13.41 -11.60
CA PRO A 313 -11.99 -13.90 -12.53
C PRO A 313 -11.92 -13.25 -13.91
N ASN A 314 -11.33 -12.06 -14.04
CA ASN A 314 -11.25 -11.24 -15.26
C ASN A 314 -12.63 -10.85 -15.84
N VAL A 315 -13.68 -11.10 -15.09
CA VAL A 315 -15.06 -10.67 -15.33
C VAL A 315 -15.58 -10.01 -14.06
N PRO A 316 -16.45 -9.02 -14.14
CA PRO A 316 -17.06 -8.39 -12.97
C PRO A 316 -17.90 -9.39 -12.17
N GLN A 317 -17.82 -9.30 -10.85
CA GLN A 317 -18.67 -10.05 -9.92
C GLN A 317 -19.32 -9.09 -8.92
N GLY A 318 -20.18 -9.61 -8.06
CA GLY A 318 -20.99 -8.87 -7.12
C GLY A 318 -20.21 -7.93 -6.19
N VAL A 319 -20.95 -6.97 -5.66
CA VAL A 319 -20.48 -6.01 -4.67
C VAL A 319 -21.41 -6.07 -3.47
N GLU A 320 -20.86 -6.13 -2.29
CA GLU A 320 -21.59 -6.33 -1.05
C GLU A 320 -21.05 -5.47 0.09
N ARG A 321 -21.94 -5.01 0.99
CA ARG A 321 -21.56 -4.42 2.26
C ARG A 321 -21.87 -5.43 3.37
N LEU A 322 -20.81 -6.04 3.91
CA LEU A 322 -20.90 -6.97 5.03
C LEU A 322 -20.97 -6.22 6.36
N THR A 323 -21.86 -6.67 7.23
CA THR A 323 -21.86 -6.26 8.65
C THR A 323 -21.58 -7.49 9.49
N VAL A 324 -20.45 -7.48 10.20
CA VAL A 324 -19.96 -8.61 11.00
C VAL A 324 -19.73 -8.21 12.44
N THR A 325 -19.66 -9.20 13.34
CA THR A 325 -19.22 -8.99 14.72
C THR A 325 -17.78 -9.48 14.86
N ARG A 326 -16.86 -8.59 15.19
CA ARG A 326 -15.45 -8.92 15.41
C ARG A 326 -15.23 -9.66 16.72
N ALA A 327 -14.05 -10.22 16.92
CA ALA A 327 -13.68 -10.95 18.13
C ALA A 327 -13.75 -10.11 19.43
N ASP A 328 -13.65 -8.77 19.31
CA ASP A 328 -13.81 -7.82 20.42
C ASP A 328 -15.29 -7.50 20.75
N GLY A 329 -16.23 -8.13 20.04
CA GLY A 329 -17.68 -7.94 20.20
C GLY A 329 -18.22 -6.68 19.51
N LEU A 330 -17.40 -5.91 18.81
CA LEU A 330 -17.83 -4.71 18.09
C LEU A 330 -18.34 -5.04 16.70
N THR A 331 -19.40 -4.36 16.30
CA THR A 331 -19.90 -4.39 14.91
C THR A 331 -18.91 -3.71 14.00
N HIS A 332 -18.63 -4.33 12.85
CA HIS A 332 -17.70 -3.86 11.83
C HIS A 332 -18.36 -3.98 10.45
N GLU A 333 -18.20 -2.94 9.63
CA GLU A 333 -18.66 -2.94 8.25
C GLU A 333 -17.48 -3.11 7.31
N THR A 334 -17.68 -3.87 6.23
CA THR A 334 -16.69 -4.10 5.18
C THR A 334 -17.35 -3.99 3.82
N VAL A 335 -16.80 -3.20 2.91
CA VAL A 335 -17.16 -3.23 1.48
C VAL A 335 -16.37 -4.33 0.80
N VAL A 336 -17.05 -5.18 0.05
CA VAL A 336 -16.46 -6.27 -0.74
C VAL A 336 -16.85 -6.10 -2.20
N CYS A 337 -15.86 -5.97 -3.09
CA CYS A 337 -16.01 -6.18 -4.53
C CYS A 337 -15.38 -7.53 -4.85
N TYR A 338 -16.19 -8.53 -5.18
CA TYR A 338 -15.69 -9.91 -5.36
C TYR A 338 -14.78 -10.05 -6.59
N SER A 339 -15.06 -9.31 -7.66
CA SER A 339 -14.15 -9.14 -8.80
C SER A 339 -14.41 -7.82 -9.52
N LEU A 340 -13.36 -7.02 -9.66
CA LEU A 340 -13.39 -5.77 -10.41
C LEU A 340 -13.34 -5.99 -11.95
N GLY A 341 -13.21 -7.24 -12.42
CA GLY A 341 -12.99 -7.55 -13.83
C GLY A 341 -11.61 -7.12 -14.31
N SER A 342 -11.49 -6.76 -15.57
CA SER A 342 -10.24 -6.30 -16.20
C SER A 342 -10.24 -4.78 -16.38
N LEU A 343 -9.10 -4.13 -16.08
CA LEU A 343 -8.83 -2.75 -16.53
C LEU A 343 -8.19 -2.75 -17.92
N LEU A 344 -7.38 -3.75 -18.24
CA LEU A 344 -6.76 -3.89 -19.56
C LEU A 344 -6.59 -5.37 -19.91
N THR A 345 -7.01 -5.76 -21.13
CA THR A 345 -6.89 -7.13 -21.63
C THR A 345 -6.95 -7.12 -23.18
N ASP A 346 -6.51 -8.21 -23.81
CA ASP A 346 -6.76 -8.47 -25.25
C ASP A 346 -7.90 -9.44 -25.50
N SER A 347 -8.67 -9.79 -24.47
CA SER A 347 -9.87 -10.62 -24.59
C SER A 347 -10.90 -9.98 -25.54
N ARG A 348 -11.81 -10.81 -26.03
CA ARG A 348 -12.87 -10.39 -26.99
C ARG A 348 -14.28 -10.73 -26.50
N THR A 349 -14.41 -11.36 -25.34
CA THR A 349 -15.74 -11.60 -24.78
C THR A 349 -16.24 -10.34 -24.09
N ALA A 350 -17.53 -10.11 -24.15
CA ALA A 350 -18.13 -8.90 -23.58
C ALA A 350 -17.82 -8.77 -22.07
N GLU A 351 -17.93 -9.87 -21.35
CA GLU A 351 -17.68 -9.90 -19.91
C GLU A 351 -16.22 -9.59 -19.54
N ASN A 352 -15.24 -10.03 -20.36
CA ASN A 352 -13.81 -9.74 -20.09
C ASN A 352 -13.40 -8.33 -20.54
N THR A 353 -14.14 -7.71 -21.48
CA THR A 353 -13.87 -6.33 -21.91
C THR A 353 -14.63 -5.30 -21.07
N ALA A 354 -15.52 -5.76 -20.19
CA ALA A 354 -16.17 -4.97 -19.17
C ALA A 354 -15.41 -5.10 -17.84
N GLY A 355 -15.09 -3.98 -17.24
CA GLY A 355 -14.52 -3.91 -15.90
C GLY A 355 -15.18 -2.80 -15.11
N MET A 356 -14.79 -2.64 -13.85
CA MET A 356 -15.26 -1.53 -13.03
C MET A 356 -14.14 -0.90 -12.22
N VAL A 357 -14.27 0.38 -11.99
CA VAL A 357 -13.53 1.10 -10.94
C VAL A 357 -14.48 1.27 -9.76
N ALA A 358 -14.17 0.60 -8.65
CA ALA A 358 -14.92 0.76 -7.40
C ALA A 358 -14.42 1.98 -6.64
N HIS A 359 -15.34 2.86 -6.25
CA HIS A 359 -15.07 4.03 -5.43
C HIS A 359 -15.62 3.82 -4.04
N VAL A 360 -14.81 4.00 -3.01
CA VAL A 360 -15.20 3.83 -1.61
C VAL A 360 -14.75 5.04 -0.81
N SER A 361 -15.69 5.71 -0.16
CA SER A 361 -15.40 6.79 0.79
C SER A 361 -15.18 6.20 2.18
N VAL A 362 -14.11 6.63 2.85
CA VAL A 362 -13.73 6.15 4.18
C VAL A 362 -13.41 7.33 5.08
N THR A 363 -14.06 7.40 6.24
CA THR A 363 -13.83 8.45 7.24
C THR A 363 -13.21 7.86 8.48
N TYR A 364 -12.08 8.39 8.92
CA TYR A 364 -11.45 8.08 10.20
C TYR A 364 -11.66 9.22 11.20
N ASP A 365 -12.19 8.89 12.36
CA ASP A 365 -12.33 9.81 13.49
C ASP A 365 -11.23 9.51 14.53
N PRO A 366 -10.24 10.38 14.68
CA PRO A 366 -9.15 10.20 15.63
C PRO A 366 -9.58 10.31 17.10
N ALA A 367 -10.71 11.00 17.39
CA ALA A 367 -11.24 11.14 18.75
C ALA A 367 -11.83 9.82 19.25
N THR A 368 -12.54 9.11 18.40
CA THR A 368 -13.15 7.79 18.71
C THR A 368 -12.31 6.62 18.27
N ARG A 369 -11.28 6.85 17.43
CA ARG A 369 -10.45 5.85 16.75
C ARG A 369 -11.28 4.88 15.91
N ARG A 370 -12.35 5.38 15.31
CA ARG A 370 -13.25 4.60 14.48
C ARG A 370 -13.12 4.97 13.01
N THR A 371 -13.19 3.94 12.19
CA THR A 371 -13.34 4.04 10.74
C THR A 371 -14.78 3.77 10.39
N THR A 372 -15.36 4.59 9.53
CA THR A 372 -16.71 4.42 8.97
C THR A 372 -16.63 4.44 7.45
N LEU A 373 -17.36 3.54 6.81
CA LEU A 373 -17.50 3.48 5.38
C LEU A 373 -18.66 4.40 4.94
N GLY A 374 -18.35 5.31 4.02
CA GLY A 374 -19.33 6.21 3.43
C GLY A 374 -19.93 5.65 2.14
N GLU A 375 -20.07 6.51 1.14
CA GLU A 375 -20.59 6.15 -0.17
C GLU A 375 -19.68 5.12 -0.87
N MET A 376 -20.31 4.21 -1.60
CA MET A 376 -19.65 3.26 -2.48
C MET A 376 -20.43 3.22 -3.79
N TYR A 377 -19.71 3.37 -4.91
CA TYR A 377 -20.25 3.25 -6.26
C TYR A 377 -19.20 2.65 -7.21
N CYS A 378 -19.63 2.18 -8.36
CA CYS A 378 -18.77 1.62 -9.40
C CYS A 378 -18.91 2.41 -10.70
N THR A 379 -17.79 2.85 -11.27
CA THR A 379 -17.73 3.39 -12.63
C THR A 379 -17.46 2.24 -13.59
N PRO A 380 -18.38 1.93 -14.52
CA PRO A 380 -18.15 0.93 -15.56
C PRO A 380 -17.03 1.37 -16.50
N VAL A 381 -16.12 0.45 -16.83
CA VAL A 381 -15.07 0.69 -17.82
C VAL A 381 -15.20 -0.31 -18.97
N TYR A 382 -14.90 0.15 -20.18
CA TYR A 382 -14.89 -0.66 -21.39
C TYR A 382 -13.50 -0.64 -22.03
N ILE A 383 -13.03 -1.81 -22.45
CA ILE A 383 -11.75 -1.98 -23.13
C ILE A 383 -12.00 -2.09 -24.63
N ALA A 384 -11.90 -0.97 -25.34
CA ALA A 384 -12.04 -0.90 -26.78
C ALA A 384 -10.79 -1.44 -27.48
N ARG A 385 -11.02 -2.18 -28.58
CA ARG A 385 -9.98 -2.69 -29.45
C ARG A 385 -10.30 -2.36 -30.89
N GLN A 386 -9.61 -1.42 -31.44
CA GLN A 386 -9.82 -0.87 -32.78
C GLN A 386 -8.76 -1.32 -33.77
N ARG A 387 -9.12 -1.30 -35.06
CA ARG A 387 -8.16 -1.38 -36.15
C ARG A 387 -8.14 -0.03 -36.88
N ILE A 388 -7.03 0.70 -36.73
CA ILE A 388 -6.81 2.02 -37.32
C ILE A 388 -5.60 1.90 -38.25
N SER A 389 -5.77 2.17 -39.53
CA SER A 389 -4.66 2.15 -40.52
C SER A 389 -3.78 0.88 -40.46
N ASP A 390 -4.46 -0.31 -40.37
CA ASP A 390 -3.80 -1.63 -40.22
C ASP A 390 -3.15 -1.94 -38.87
N GLU A 391 -3.12 -1.00 -37.93
CA GLU A 391 -2.64 -1.21 -36.56
C GLU A 391 -3.80 -1.52 -35.60
N THR A 392 -3.55 -2.39 -34.60
CA THR A 392 -4.49 -2.63 -33.53
C THR A 392 -4.22 -1.60 -32.43
N VAL A 393 -5.26 -0.89 -31.99
CA VAL A 393 -5.21 0.10 -30.91
C VAL A 393 -6.12 -0.34 -29.78
N TYR A 394 -5.63 -0.26 -28.55
CA TYR A 394 -6.43 -0.49 -27.34
C TYR A 394 -6.70 0.84 -26.65
N ARG A 395 -7.91 0.99 -26.12
CA ARG A 395 -8.32 2.12 -25.27
C ARG A 395 -9.18 1.62 -24.12
N VAL A 396 -8.86 2.06 -22.92
CA VAL A 396 -9.71 1.88 -21.75
C VAL A 396 -10.49 3.18 -21.56
N VAL A 397 -11.80 3.08 -21.52
CA VAL A 397 -12.68 4.24 -21.44
C VAL A 397 -13.69 4.08 -20.31
N ASP A 398 -14.08 5.18 -19.69
CA ASP A 398 -15.30 5.24 -18.90
C ASP A 398 -16.48 4.93 -19.85
N ALA A 399 -17.18 3.82 -19.55
CA ALA A 399 -18.22 3.30 -20.45
C ALA A 399 -19.46 4.19 -20.49
N GLU A 400 -19.76 4.93 -19.41
CA GLU A 400 -20.88 5.89 -19.36
C GLU A 400 -20.60 7.12 -20.23
N SER A 401 -19.34 7.55 -20.28
CA SER A 401 -18.88 8.69 -21.09
C SER A 401 -18.61 8.32 -22.56
N ALA A 402 -18.60 7.03 -22.90
CA ALA A 402 -18.19 6.52 -24.21
C ALA A 402 -18.98 7.10 -25.40
N ALA A 403 -20.25 7.46 -25.19
CA ALA A 403 -21.09 8.06 -26.22
C ALA A 403 -20.57 9.41 -26.76
N ALA A 404 -19.82 10.17 -25.94
CA ALA A 404 -19.24 11.45 -26.28
C ALA A 404 -17.83 11.34 -26.91
N LEU A 405 -17.25 10.14 -26.99
CA LEU A 405 -15.90 9.93 -27.51
C LEU A 405 -15.89 9.74 -29.02
N ASP A 406 -15.40 10.74 -29.75
CA ASP A 406 -15.25 10.67 -31.23
C ASP A 406 -14.23 9.60 -31.66
N THR A 407 -13.39 9.14 -30.75
CA THR A 407 -12.39 8.10 -30.99
C THR A 407 -12.98 6.71 -31.07
N LEU A 408 -14.25 6.49 -30.69
CA LEU A 408 -14.96 5.21 -30.74
C LEU A 408 -15.85 5.12 -31.96
N THR A 409 -15.92 3.94 -32.55
CA THR A 409 -16.93 3.58 -33.57
C THR A 409 -18.32 3.37 -32.95
N ASP A 410 -19.39 3.36 -33.77
CA ASP A 410 -20.75 3.10 -33.27
C ASP A 410 -20.86 1.73 -32.59
N SER A 411 -20.17 0.71 -33.14
CA SER A 411 -20.16 -0.63 -32.53
C SER A 411 -19.46 -0.67 -31.19
N GLU A 412 -18.45 0.14 -30.98
CA GLU A 412 -17.73 0.23 -29.69
C GLU A 412 -18.50 1.04 -28.66
N ARG A 413 -19.19 2.10 -29.09
CA ARG A 413 -20.15 2.81 -28.25
C ARG A 413 -21.26 1.88 -27.75
N GLN A 414 -21.79 1.00 -28.65
CA GLN A 414 -22.75 -0.01 -28.24
C GLN A 414 -22.13 -1.01 -27.25
N ALA A 415 -20.94 -1.53 -27.52
CA ALA A 415 -20.24 -2.44 -26.61
C ALA A 415 -19.91 -1.81 -25.23
N ALA A 416 -19.64 -0.50 -25.20
CA ALA A 416 -19.50 0.24 -23.94
C ALA A 416 -20.84 0.32 -23.17
N GLN A 417 -21.96 0.52 -23.86
CA GLN A 417 -23.29 0.46 -23.23
C GLN A 417 -23.59 -0.94 -22.69
N ASP A 418 -23.20 -2.00 -23.43
CA ASP A 418 -23.35 -3.38 -22.98
C ASP A 418 -22.48 -3.63 -21.72
N ALA A 419 -21.28 -3.02 -21.63
CA ALA A 419 -20.44 -3.07 -20.44
C ALA A 419 -21.12 -2.42 -19.22
N VAL A 420 -21.77 -1.27 -19.39
CA VAL A 420 -22.59 -0.63 -18.34
C VAL A 420 -23.64 -1.60 -17.80
N GLU A 421 -24.37 -2.31 -18.72
CA GLU A 421 -25.39 -3.28 -18.34
C GLU A 421 -24.82 -4.53 -17.65
N ILE A 422 -23.61 -4.97 -18.05
CA ILE A 422 -22.90 -6.08 -17.37
C ILE A 422 -22.57 -5.67 -15.94
N ILE A 423 -21.99 -4.49 -15.72
CA ILE A 423 -21.63 -4.00 -14.39
C ILE A 423 -22.89 -3.81 -13.54
N ARG A 424 -23.92 -3.19 -14.08
CA ARG A 424 -25.20 -3.01 -13.35
C ARG A 424 -25.77 -4.34 -12.88
N ARG A 425 -25.75 -5.37 -13.71
CA ARG A 425 -26.22 -6.73 -13.31
C ARG A 425 -25.33 -7.34 -12.23
N ALA A 426 -24.02 -7.23 -12.36
CA ALA A 426 -23.08 -7.75 -11.38
C ALA A 426 -23.25 -7.08 -9.99
N THR A 427 -23.44 -5.75 -9.96
CA THR A 427 -23.55 -5.00 -8.70
C THR A 427 -24.93 -5.09 -8.03
N GLN A 428 -26.00 -5.40 -8.77
CA GLN A 428 -27.37 -5.51 -8.23
C GLN A 428 -27.76 -6.93 -7.80
N ALA A 429 -27.04 -7.96 -8.27
CA ALA A 429 -27.40 -9.37 -8.00
C ALA A 429 -27.32 -9.73 -6.51
N ASP A 430 -26.39 -9.15 -5.77
CA ASP A 430 -26.17 -9.47 -4.34
C ASP A 430 -27.10 -8.66 -3.38
N GLU A 431 -27.72 -7.56 -3.84
CA GLU A 431 -28.72 -6.83 -3.01
C GLU A 431 -29.98 -7.63 -2.75
N GLN A 432 -30.32 -8.59 -3.61
CA GLN A 432 -31.54 -9.42 -3.50
C GLN A 432 -31.34 -10.65 -2.63
N GLU A 433 -30.14 -11.20 -2.50
CA GLU A 433 -29.85 -12.36 -1.64
C GLU A 433 -29.75 -11.99 -0.14
N GLY A 434 -29.44 -10.75 0.21
CA GLY A 434 -29.31 -10.26 1.58
C GLY A 434 -30.65 -9.95 2.29
N GLN A 435 -31.81 -10.08 1.62
CA GLN A 435 -33.15 -9.81 2.16
C GLN A 435 -34.00 -11.07 2.34
N GLY A 436 -33.45 -12.28 2.17
CA GLY A 436 -34.13 -13.58 2.29
C GLY A 436 -33.86 -14.30 3.62
#